data_a9757b885d8693881aa599c403f6b46e
#
_entry.id   a9757b885d8693881aa599c403f6b46e
#
_cell.length_a   1.000
_cell.length_b   1.000
_cell.length_c   1.000
_cell.angle_alpha   90.00
_cell.angle_beta   90.00
_cell.angle_gamma   90.00
#
_symmetry.space_group_name_H-M   'P 1'
#
loop_
_entity.id
_entity.type
_entity.pdbx_description
1 polymer ?
#
loop_
_entity_poly.entity_id
_entity_poly.type
_entity_poly.pdbx_seq_one_letter_code
_entity_poly.pdbx_strand_id
1 'polypeptide(L)'
;GFDNAKYLQMQSQHIRERIAQFDNKLYLEFGGKLFDDYHASRVLPGFEPDSKLQMLLQLKEQAEIVIVISAQDIISSKVRGDYGITYDLDVLRLIDAFQGMGLFVGSVCVTMYTAAPEVEAFEHKLNSVGVRTFRHYKIPGYPNDVARIVSDEGYGKNDYIETQRPLVVITAPGPGSGKMATCLSQLY
;
A
#
# COMPACT_ATOMS: atom_id res chain seq x y z
N GLY A 1 14.33 -26.69 -7.93
CA GLY A 1 13.82 -25.78 -6.92
C GLY A 1 13.47 -24.42 -7.55
N PHE A 2 12.80 -23.59 -6.82
CA PHE A 2 12.46 -22.23 -7.25
C PHE A 2 13.73 -21.38 -7.33
N ASP A 3 13.95 -20.73 -8.48
CA ASP A 3 15.09 -19.83 -8.69
C ASP A 3 14.67 -18.39 -8.34
N ASN A 4 14.97 -17.97 -7.12
CA ASN A 4 14.59 -16.66 -6.60
C ASN A 4 15.26 -15.51 -7.37
N ALA A 5 16.52 -15.67 -7.76
CA ALA A 5 17.23 -14.62 -8.50
C ALA A 5 16.61 -14.39 -9.88
N LYS A 6 16.29 -15.48 -10.59
CA LYS A 6 15.62 -15.41 -11.89
C LYS A 6 14.21 -14.83 -11.76
N TYR A 7 13.47 -15.20 -10.70
CA TYR A 7 12.17 -14.65 -10.41
C TYR A 7 12.21 -13.12 -10.21
N LEU A 8 13.12 -12.64 -9.38
CA LEU A 8 13.31 -11.21 -9.14
C LEU A 8 13.66 -10.45 -10.41
N GLN A 9 14.57 -11.00 -11.22
CA GLN A 9 14.98 -10.38 -12.48
C GLN A 9 13.80 -10.28 -13.45
N MET A 10 13.05 -11.36 -13.63
CA MET A 10 11.91 -11.39 -14.57
C MET A 10 10.80 -10.45 -14.12
N GLN A 11 10.45 -10.45 -12.83
CA GLN A 11 9.39 -9.58 -12.29
C GLN A 11 9.78 -8.10 -12.42
N SER A 12 11.01 -7.75 -12.06
CA SER A 12 11.50 -6.37 -12.19
C SER A 12 11.54 -5.91 -13.66
N GLN A 13 11.95 -6.78 -14.57
CA GLN A 13 11.94 -6.49 -16.00
C GLN A 13 10.52 -6.25 -16.52
N HIS A 14 9.57 -7.11 -16.20
CA HIS A 14 8.18 -6.94 -16.62
C HIS A 14 7.56 -5.65 -16.09
N ILE A 15 7.87 -5.27 -14.85
CA ILE A 15 7.40 -4.00 -14.29
C ILE A 15 8.01 -2.82 -15.06
N ARG A 16 9.31 -2.84 -15.36
CA ARG A 16 9.97 -1.80 -16.17
C ARG A 16 9.38 -1.67 -17.57
N GLU A 17 9.10 -2.80 -18.22
CA GLU A 17 8.47 -2.84 -19.54
C GLU A 17 7.07 -2.21 -19.50
N ARG A 18 6.28 -2.50 -18.46
CA ARG A 18 4.96 -1.90 -18.28
C ARG A 18 5.03 -0.41 -18.01
N ILE A 19 5.97 0.05 -17.19
CA ILE A 19 6.20 1.49 -16.96
C ILE A 19 6.54 2.18 -18.29
N ALA A 20 7.41 1.59 -19.10
CA ALA A 20 7.79 2.14 -20.40
C ALA A 20 6.65 2.12 -21.42
N GLN A 21 5.74 1.14 -21.34
CA GLN A 21 4.60 0.99 -22.23
C GLN A 21 3.50 2.04 -21.96
N PHE A 22 3.33 2.42 -20.68
CA PHE A 22 2.34 3.40 -20.27
C PHE A 22 3.03 4.72 -19.97
N ASP A 23 2.70 5.79 -20.69
CA ASP A 23 3.24 7.15 -20.47
C ASP A 23 2.83 7.74 -19.12
N ASN A 24 2.00 7.05 -18.36
CA ASN A 24 1.46 7.44 -17.07
C ASN A 24 2.01 6.56 -15.93
N LYS A 25 1.35 6.64 -14.79
CA LYS A 25 1.70 5.89 -13.58
C LYS A 25 1.20 4.45 -13.66
N LEU A 26 2.01 3.55 -13.16
CA LEU A 26 1.64 2.17 -12.89
C LEU A 26 1.34 2.01 -11.40
N TYR A 27 0.11 1.61 -11.09
CA TYR A 27 -0.29 1.26 -9.73
C TYR A 27 -0.13 -0.24 -9.51
N LEU A 28 0.58 -0.60 -8.46
CA LEU A 28 0.85 -1.99 -8.11
C LEU A 28 0.43 -2.25 -6.66
N GLU A 29 -0.55 -3.14 -6.49
CA GLU A 29 -0.92 -3.63 -5.17
C GLU A 29 -0.03 -4.80 -4.80
N PHE A 30 0.63 -4.73 -3.64
CA PHE A 30 1.25 -5.88 -3.03
C PHE A 30 0.28 -6.54 -2.05
N GLY A 31 -0.26 -7.70 -2.44
CA GLY A 31 -0.99 -8.57 -1.55
C GLY A 31 -0.06 -9.25 -0.56
N GLY A 32 -0.53 -9.45 0.68
CA GLY A 32 0.25 -10.05 1.74
C GLY A 32 1.32 -9.12 2.32
N LYS A 33 2.35 -9.71 2.89
CA LYS A 33 3.43 -8.99 3.56
C LYS A 33 4.56 -8.66 2.59
N LEU A 34 5.05 -7.43 2.61
CA LEU A 34 6.29 -7.06 1.90
C LEU A 34 7.53 -7.60 2.61
N PHE A 35 7.48 -7.65 3.93
CA PHE A 35 8.51 -8.23 4.77
C PHE A 35 8.04 -9.58 5.29
N ASP A 36 8.97 -10.51 5.46
CA ASP A 36 8.76 -11.75 6.20
C ASP A 36 7.59 -12.60 5.67
N ASP A 37 7.53 -12.80 4.35
CA ASP A 37 6.53 -13.68 3.73
C ASP A 37 6.90 -15.16 3.93
N TYR A 38 6.90 -15.58 5.19
CA TYR A 38 7.25 -16.94 5.59
C TYR A 38 6.28 -17.99 5.07
N HIS A 39 5.05 -17.61 4.73
CA HIS A 39 4.09 -18.55 4.15
C HIS A 39 4.55 -18.99 2.76
N ALA A 40 4.86 -18.05 1.89
CA ALA A 40 5.35 -18.34 0.54
C ALA A 40 6.65 -19.15 0.57
N SER A 41 7.59 -18.80 1.44
CA SER A 41 8.87 -19.53 1.57
C SER A 41 8.72 -20.97 2.06
N ARG A 42 7.66 -21.29 2.82
CA ARG A 42 7.37 -22.67 3.26
C ARG A 42 6.81 -23.54 2.13
N VAL A 43 6.02 -22.97 1.23
CA VAL A 43 5.36 -23.72 0.15
C VAL A 43 6.15 -23.75 -1.15
N LEU A 44 7.10 -22.84 -1.32
CA LEU A 44 7.96 -22.73 -2.49
C LEU A 44 9.44 -22.82 -2.08
N PRO A 45 10.05 -24.02 -2.06
CA PRO A 45 11.46 -24.17 -1.72
C PRO A 45 12.36 -23.31 -2.64
N GLY A 46 13.16 -22.42 -2.03
CA GLY A 46 14.02 -21.46 -2.73
C GLY A 46 13.42 -20.05 -2.86
N PHE A 47 12.16 -19.85 -2.47
CA PHE A 47 11.59 -18.51 -2.37
C PHE A 47 12.02 -17.86 -1.05
N GLU A 48 12.58 -16.66 -1.13
CA GLU A 48 13.00 -15.91 0.05
C GLU A 48 11.85 -15.09 0.65
N PRO A 49 11.74 -15.00 1.99
CA PRO A 49 10.64 -14.30 2.66
C PRO A 49 10.53 -12.81 2.29
N ASP A 50 11.63 -12.19 1.89
CA ASP A 50 11.72 -10.78 1.53
C ASP A 50 11.81 -10.54 0.01
N SER A 51 11.48 -11.54 -0.81
CA SER A 51 11.60 -11.45 -2.27
C SER A 51 10.84 -10.27 -2.87
N LYS A 52 9.64 -9.98 -2.35
CA LYS A 52 8.85 -8.83 -2.80
C LYS A 52 9.56 -7.51 -2.51
N LEU A 53 10.15 -7.40 -1.33
CA LEU A 53 10.94 -6.23 -0.95
C LEU A 53 12.19 -6.09 -1.80
N GLN A 54 12.92 -7.18 -2.05
CA GLN A 54 14.11 -7.16 -2.90
C GLN A 54 13.78 -6.72 -4.33
N MET A 55 12.66 -7.17 -4.88
CA MET A 55 12.16 -6.71 -6.18
C MET A 55 11.90 -5.20 -6.17
N LEU A 56 11.25 -4.71 -5.13
CA LEU A 56 10.96 -3.28 -4.97
C LEU A 56 12.24 -2.45 -4.85
N LEU A 57 13.26 -2.95 -4.14
CA LEU A 57 14.55 -2.30 -4.02
C LEU A 57 15.28 -2.15 -5.36
N GLN A 58 15.10 -3.09 -6.28
CA GLN A 58 15.64 -2.96 -7.65
C GLN A 58 14.96 -1.85 -8.45
N LEU A 59 13.77 -1.42 -8.04
CA LEU A 59 12.96 -0.39 -8.69
C LEU A 59 12.87 0.90 -7.87
N LYS A 60 13.68 1.05 -6.83
CA LYS A 60 13.56 2.11 -5.82
C LYS A 60 13.56 3.53 -6.39
N GLU A 61 14.31 3.76 -7.45
CA GLU A 61 14.39 5.09 -8.07
C GLU A 61 13.09 5.48 -8.81
N GLN A 62 12.30 4.50 -9.20
CA GLN A 62 11.03 4.67 -9.92
C GLN A 62 9.81 4.49 -9.02
N ALA A 63 10.00 3.95 -7.83
CA ALA A 63 8.91 3.56 -6.94
C ALA A 63 8.61 4.61 -5.87
N GLU A 64 7.33 4.77 -5.62
CA GLU A 64 6.77 5.52 -4.50
C GLU A 64 5.80 4.62 -3.74
N ILE A 65 5.93 4.56 -2.42
CA ILE A 65 5.07 3.74 -1.59
C ILE A 65 3.93 4.59 -1.03
N VAL A 66 2.71 4.07 -1.13
CA VAL A 66 1.53 4.55 -0.44
C VAL A 66 1.08 3.45 0.52
N ILE A 67 1.02 3.77 1.81
CA ILE A 67 0.55 2.84 2.82
C ILE A 67 -0.92 3.13 3.10
N VAL A 68 -1.77 2.11 3.09
CA VAL A 68 -3.20 2.25 3.39
C VAL A 68 -3.55 1.60 4.72
N ILE A 69 -4.43 2.22 5.47
CA ILE A 69 -4.96 1.72 6.74
C ILE A 69 -6.41 2.16 6.86
N SER A 70 -7.28 1.29 7.35
CA SER A 70 -8.68 1.69 7.56
C SER A 70 -8.86 2.50 8.83
N ALA A 71 -9.81 3.45 8.82
CA ALA A 71 -10.15 4.20 10.02
C ALA A 71 -10.60 3.29 11.16
N GLN A 72 -11.34 2.22 10.84
CA GLN A 72 -11.81 1.27 11.86
C GLN A 72 -10.65 0.53 12.55
N ASP A 73 -9.60 0.18 11.82
CA ASP A 73 -8.42 -0.47 12.39
C ASP A 73 -7.65 0.46 13.33
N ILE A 74 -7.66 1.77 13.06
CA ILE A 74 -7.10 2.79 13.97
C ILE A 74 -7.97 2.91 15.22
N ILE A 75 -9.28 3.10 15.07
CA ILE A 75 -10.23 3.32 16.17
C ILE A 75 -10.27 2.12 17.12
N SER A 76 -10.28 0.90 16.58
CA SER A 76 -10.31 -0.34 17.36
C SER A 76 -8.96 -0.76 17.94
N SER A 77 -7.90 -0.01 17.64
CA SER A 77 -6.53 -0.37 18.02
C SER A 77 -6.18 -1.81 17.61
N LYS A 78 -6.56 -2.18 16.39
CA LYS A 78 -6.36 -3.54 15.88
C LYS A 78 -4.88 -3.93 15.94
N VAL A 79 -4.63 -5.08 16.54
CA VAL A 79 -3.28 -5.60 16.76
C VAL A 79 -2.89 -6.54 15.62
N ARG A 80 -1.66 -6.37 15.14
CA ARG A 80 -1.03 -7.30 14.22
C ARG A 80 -0.50 -8.51 14.98
N GLY A 81 -1.07 -9.69 14.69
CA GLY A 81 -0.85 -10.90 15.49
C GLY A 81 0.59 -11.42 15.51
N ASP A 82 1.41 -11.13 14.50
CA ASP A 82 2.81 -11.58 14.41
C ASP A 82 3.79 -10.69 15.19
N TYR A 83 3.51 -9.39 15.29
CA TYR A 83 4.38 -8.43 16.00
C TYR A 83 3.82 -7.94 17.33
N GLY A 84 2.54 -8.17 17.60
CA GLY A 84 1.90 -7.72 18.84
C GLY A 84 1.75 -6.21 18.96
N ILE A 85 1.87 -5.46 17.85
CA ILE A 85 1.70 -4.01 17.79
C ILE A 85 0.42 -3.65 17.06
N THR A 86 -0.13 -2.47 17.35
CA THR A 86 -1.33 -1.97 16.67
C THR A 86 -1.01 -1.60 15.22
N TYR A 87 -2.04 -1.58 14.36
CA TYR A 87 -1.86 -1.28 12.93
C TYR A 87 -1.35 0.13 12.68
N ASP A 88 -1.77 1.11 13.47
CA ASP A 88 -1.28 2.49 13.39
C ASP A 88 0.22 2.58 13.73
N LEU A 89 0.67 1.88 14.76
CA LEU A 89 2.10 1.77 15.08
C LEU A 89 2.86 1.00 14.02
N ASP A 90 2.25 -0.02 13.42
CA ASP A 90 2.88 -0.76 12.32
C ASP A 90 3.07 0.11 11.07
N VAL A 91 2.15 1.03 10.78
CA VAL A 91 2.34 2.02 9.70
C VAL A 91 3.59 2.85 9.94
N LEU A 92 3.80 3.35 11.17
CA LEU A 92 5.01 4.12 11.52
C LEU A 92 6.27 3.27 11.38
N ARG A 93 6.23 2.03 11.82
CA ARG A 93 7.33 1.08 11.67
C ARG A 93 7.65 0.81 10.20
N LEU A 94 6.63 0.64 9.35
CA LEU A 94 6.80 0.44 7.91
C LEU A 94 7.44 1.66 7.25
N ILE A 95 7.02 2.86 7.61
CA ILE A 95 7.62 4.11 7.10
C ILE A 95 9.10 4.14 7.43
N ASP A 96 9.47 3.92 8.68
CA ASP A 96 10.87 3.92 9.10
C ASP A 96 11.69 2.84 8.39
N ALA A 97 11.14 1.63 8.26
CA ALA A 97 11.81 0.53 7.60
C ALA A 97 12.03 0.81 6.10
N PHE A 98 11.02 1.30 5.39
CA PHE A 98 11.15 1.63 3.97
C PHE A 98 12.13 2.78 3.74
N GLN A 99 12.05 3.84 4.53
CA GLN A 99 12.96 4.99 4.43
C GLN A 99 14.40 4.58 4.74
N GLY A 100 14.59 3.72 5.74
CA GLY A 100 15.92 3.17 6.09
C GLY A 100 16.54 2.34 4.97
N MET A 101 15.75 1.81 4.05
CA MET A 101 16.21 1.08 2.86
C MET A 101 16.37 1.98 1.62
N GLY A 102 16.13 3.27 1.74
CA GLY A 102 16.19 4.21 0.64
C GLY A 102 14.95 4.22 -0.27
N LEU A 103 13.85 3.64 0.19
CA LEU A 103 12.56 3.70 -0.52
C LEU A 103 11.81 4.98 -0.18
N PHE A 104 11.15 5.55 -1.17
CA PHE A 104 10.36 6.75 -1.00
C PHE A 104 8.94 6.41 -0.56
N VAL A 105 8.56 6.84 0.64
CA VAL A 105 7.18 6.76 1.15
C VAL A 105 6.51 8.11 0.92
N GLY A 106 5.63 8.18 -0.07
CA GLY A 106 5.00 9.44 -0.47
C GLY A 106 3.87 9.87 0.45
N SER A 107 3.05 8.92 0.90
CA SER A 107 1.84 9.22 1.65
C SER A 107 1.25 8.00 2.36
N VAL A 108 0.32 8.30 3.26
CA VAL A 108 -0.58 7.32 3.89
C VAL A 108 -2.01 7.69 3.55
N CYS A 109 -2.79 6.71 3.11
CA CYS A 109 -4.21 6.87 2.84
C CYS A 109 -5.03 6.19 3.94
N VAL A 110 -5.87 6.96 4.63
CA VAL A 110 -6.85 6.42 5.57
C VAL A 110 -8.12 6.07 4.79
N THR A 111 -8.40 4.77 4.69
CA THR A 111 -9.55 4.24 3.95
C THR A 111 -10.77 4.09 4.85
N MET A 112 -11.94 4.01 4.24
CA MET A 112 -13.22 3.96 4.97
C MET A 112 -13.28 5.02 6.06
N TYR A 113 -12.87 6.23 5.71
CA TYR A 113 -12.65 7.32 6.65
C TYR A 113 -13.89 7.59 7.51
N THR A 114 -13.64 7.70 8.79
CA THR A 114 -14.60 8.15 9.78
C THR A 114 -13.91 9.16 10.66
N ALA A 115 -14.53 10.32 10.87
CA ALA A 115 -14.02 11.33 11.78
C ALA A 115 -14.07 10.81 13.23
N ALA A 116 -12.90 10.66 13.83
CA ALA A 116 -12.74 10.21 15.21
C ALA A 116 -11.43 10.79 15.75
N PRO A 117 -11.37 11.08 17.08
CA PRO A 117 -10.16 11.66 17.69
C PRO A 117 -8.89 10.83 17.44
N GLU A 118 -9.01 9.51 17.45
CA GLU A 118 -7.90 8.58 17.19
C GLU A 118 -7.36 8.72 15.76
N VAL A 119 -8.25 8.87 14.78
CA VAL A 119 -7.90 9.04 13.37
C VAL A 119 -7.24 10.39 13.15
N GLU A 120 -7.81 11.45 13.70
CA GLU A 120 -7.25 12.80 13.58
C GLU A 120 -5.87 12.90 14.25
N ALA A 121 -5.70 12.28 15.42
CA ALA A 121 -4.40 12.22 16.09
C ALA A 121 -3.36 11.47 15.26
N PHE A 122 -3.76 10.38 14.63
CA PHE A 122 -2.88 9.61 13.74
C PHE A 122 -2.46 10.41 12.50
N GLU A 123 -3.41 11.07 11.84
CA GLU A 123 -3.11 11.94 10.69
C GLU A 123 -2.18 13.10 11.10
N HIS A 124 -2.46 13.73 12.24
CA HIS A 124 -1.60 14.80 12.75
C HIS A 124 -0.18 14.35 13.03
N LYS A 125 -0.03 13.16 13.63
CA LYS A 125 1.29 12.56 13.88
C LYS A 125 2.06 12.31 12.58
N LEU A 126 1.42 11.76 11.55
CA LEU A 126 2.05 11.55 10.25
C LEU A 126 2.47 12.86 9.60
N ASN A 127 1.60 13.85 9.61
CA ASN A 127 1.91 15.17 9.04
C ASN A 127 3.06 15.85 9.78
N SER A 128 3.17 15.66 11.10
CA SER A 128 4.26 16.23 11.90
C SER A 128 5.64 15.64 11.57
N VAL A 129 5.69 14.44 11.02
CA VAL A 129 6.92 13.79 10.53
C VAL A 129 7.10 13.93 9.02
N GLY A 130 6.32 14.78 8.37
CA GLY A 130 6.44 15.11 6.95
C GLY A 130 5.79 14.11 5.99
N VAL A 131 4.95 13.21 6.47
CA VAL A 131 4.20 12.26 5.65
C VAL A 131 2.82 12.81 5.37
N ARG A 132 2.48 12.96 4.09
CA ARG A 132 1.16 13.44 3.66
C ARG A 132 0.10 12.37 3.90
N THR A 133 -1.12 12.81 4.23
CA THR A 133 -2.25 11.94 4.45
C THR A 133 -3.38 12.27 3.46
N PHE A 134 -4.08 11.22 3.01
CA PHE A 134 -5.25 11.31 2.14
C PHE A 134 -6.38 10.48 2.72
N ARG A 135 -7.61 10.82 2.35
CA ARG A 135 -8.82 10.19 2.88
C ARG A 135 -9.63 9.56 1.77
N HIS A 136 -9.95 8.29 1.92
CA HIS A 136 -10.88 7.56 1.08
C HIS A 136 -12.08 7.13 1.91
N TYR A 137 -13.26 7.20 1.30
CA TYR A 137 -14.51 7.02 2.02
C TYR A 137 -15.15 5.68 1.70
N LYS A 138 -16.02 5.21 2.61
CA LYS A 138 -16.84 4.04 2.36
C LYS A 138 -17.81 4.33 1.22
N ILE A 139 -17.81 3.45 0.21
CA ILE A 139 -18.68 3.59 -0.96
C ILE A 139 -19.92 2.72 -0.73
N PRO A 140 -21.12 3.30 -0.66
CA PRO A 140 -22.36 2.53 -0.54
C PRO A 140 -22.54 1.62 -1.76
N GLY A 141 -22.92 0.35 -1.51
CA GLY A 141 -23.11 -0.64 -2.57
C GLY A 141 -21.84 -1.34 -3.05
N TYR A 142 -20.66 -0.96 -2.56
CA TYR A 142 -19.41 -1.67 -2.87
C TYR A 142 -19.47 -3.12 -2.35
N PRO A 143 -19.05 -4.13 -3.11
CA PRO A 143 -18.44 -4.07 -4.46
C PRO A 143 -19.44 -4.31 -5.63
N ASN A 144 -20.75 -4.30 -5.39
CA ASN A 144 -21.74 -4.79 -6.35
C ASN A 144 -22.36 -3.68 -7.23
N ASP A 145 -22.53 -2.48 -6.71
CA ASP A 145 -23.09 -1.34 -7.45
C ASP A 145 -22.00 -0.61 -8.22
N VAL A 146 -21.60 -1.17 -9.36
CA VAL A 146 -20.52 -0.64 -10.20
C VAL A 146 -20.82 0.78 -10.66
N ALA A 147 -22.05 1.09 -11.04
CA ALA A 147 -22.41 2.41 -11.53
C ALA A 147 -22.19 3.50 -10.47
N ARG A 148 -22.51 3.20 -9.21
CA ARG A 148 -22.28 4.10 -8.09
C ARG A 148 -20.80 4.19 -7.71
N ILE A 149 -20.09 3.07 -7.76
CA ILE A 149 -18.66 3.01 -7.43
C ILE A 149 -17.85 3.94 -8.35
N VAL A 150 -18.11 3.89 -9.65
CA VAL A 150 -17.43 4.70 -10.67
C VAL A 150 -18.15 6.04 -10.94
N SER A 151 -18.63 6.68 -9.90
CA SER A 151 -19.32 7.97 -9.97
C SER A 151 -18.75 8.96 -8.95
N ASP A 152 -19.22 10.20 -9.02
CA ASP A 152 -18.86 11.24 -8.06
C ASP A 152 -19.31 10.93 -6.63
N GLU A 153 -20.29 10.04 -6.46
CA GLU A 153 -20.71 9.54 -5.14
C GLU A 153 -19.86 8.37 -4.63
N GLY A 154 -19.10 7.74 -5.49
CA GLY A 154 -18.17 6.66 -5.19
C GLY A 154 -16.72 7.14 -5.15
N TYR A 155 -15.93 6.71 -6.13
CA TYR A 155 -14.52 7.11 -6.21
C TYR A 155 -14.30 8.61 -6.31
N GLY A 156 -15.25 9.36 -6.89
CA GLY A 156 -15.17 10.81 -6.99
C GLY A 156 -15.13 11.54 -5.64
N LYS A 157 -15.60 10.92 -4.55
CA LYS A 157 -15.48 11.49 -3.19
C LYS A 157 -14.10 11.34 -2.57
N ASN A 158 -13.32 10.38 -3.05
CA ASN A 158 -12.01 10.10 -2.51
C ASN A 158 -11.01 11.19 -2.87
N ASP A 159 -10.11 11.50 -1.95
CA ASP A 159 -8.97 12.33 -2.29
C ASP A 159 -8.16 11.68 -3.41
N TYR A 160 -7.74 12.48 -4.38
CA TYR A 160 -6.72 12.04 -5.33
C TYR A 160 -5.36 12.04 -4.63
N ILE A 161 -4.70 10.90 -4.60
CA ILE A 161 -3.37 10.77 -4.00
C ILE A 161 -2.34 11.29 -4.99
N GLU A 162 -1.82 12.47 -4.73
CA GLU A 162 -0.73 13.04 -5.53
C GLU A 162 0.54 12.22 -5.35
N THR A 163 1.12 11.79 -6.45
CA THR A 163 2.34 10.99 -6.48
C THR A 163 3.35 11.57 -7.47
N GLN A 164 4.64 11.32 -7.22
CA GLN A 164 5.74 11.93 -7.95
C GLN A 164 6.45 10.94 -8.88
N ARG A 165 6.29 9.63 -8.66
CA ARG A 165 7.04 8.59 -9.36
C ARG A 165 6.15 7.71 -10.24
N PRO A 166 6.71 7.12 -11.30
CA PRO A 166 5.93 6.34 -12.26
C PRO A 166 5.39 5.02 -11.72
N LEU A 167 6.05 4.42 -10.72
CA LEU A 167 5.56 3.21 -10.05
C LEU A 167 5.02 3.56 -8.67
N VAL A 168 3.72 3.41 -8.49
CA VAL A 168 3.06 3.62 -7.19
C VAL A 168 2.70 2.28 -6.58
N VAL A 169 3.33 1.97 -5.46
CA VAL A 169 3.15 0.70 -4.75
C VAL A 169 2.20 0.92 -3.58
N ILE A 170 1.08 0.23 -3.59
CA ILE A 170 0.09 0.26 -2.51
C ILE A 170 0.32 -0.93 -1.60
N THR A 171 0.57 -0.66 -0.34
CA THR A 171 0.76 -1.69 0.70
C THR A 171 -0.02 -1.34 1.97
N ALA A 172 -0.08 -2.26 2.91
CA ALA A 172 -0.83 -2.08 4.15
C ALA A 172 -0.25 -2.92 5.29
N PRO A 173 -0.55 -2.59 6.57
CA PRO A 173 -0.18 -3.41 7.71
C PRO A 173 -0.82 -4.80 7.69
N GLY A 174 -1.98 -4.95 7.05
CA GLY A 174 -2.70 -6.22 7.00
C GLY A 174 -3.83 -6.25 5.97
N PRO A 175 -4.54 -7.38 5.88
CA PRO A 175 -5.65 -7.54 4.95
C PRO A 175 -6.85 -6.65 5.31
N GLY A 176 -7.72 -6.39 4.34
CA GLY A 176 -8.95 -5.62 4.55
C GLY A 176 -8.76 -4.11 4.69
N SER A 177 -7.57 -3.59 4.42
CA SER A 177 -7.27 -2.15 4.52
C SER A 177 -7.70 -1.35 3.28
N GLY A 178 -8.21 -2.00 2.23
CA GLY A 178 -8.73 -1.33 1.03
C GLY A 178 -7.68 -1.03 -0.04
N LYS A 179 -6.61 -1.83 -0.13
CA LYS A 179 -5.53 -1.64 -1.13
C LYS A 179 -6.05 -1.60 -2.57
N MET A 180 -6.85 -2.59 -2.97
CA MET A 180 -7.39 -2.66 -4.33
C MET A 180 -8.32 -1.49 -4.64
N ALA A 181 -9.22 -1.15 -3.74
CA ALA A 181 -10.12 -0.01 -3.91
C ALA A 181 -9.35 1.31 -4.01
N THR A 182 -8.26 1.45 -3.28
CA THR A 182 -7.37 2.61 -3.39
C THR A 182 -6.71 2.69 -4.76
N CYS A 183 -6.16 1.58 -5.28
CA CYS A 183 -5.60 1.52 -6.64
C CYS A 183 -6.65 1.94 -7.68
N LEU A 184 -7.83 1.35 -7.64
CA LEU A 184 -8.89 1.61 -8.61
C LEU A 184 -9.41 3.05 -8.53
N SER A 185 -9.51 3.59 -7.33
CA SER A 185 -9.93 4.98 -7.11
C SER A 185 -9.00 6.00 -7.78
N GLN A 186 -7.71 5.68 -7.93
CA GLN A 186 -6.75 6.58 -8.58
C GLN A 186 -6.86 6.56 -10.12
N LEU A 187 -7.60 5.63 -10.67
CA LEU A 187 -7.85 5.52 -12.11
C LEU A 187 -9.13 6.22 -12.55
N TYR A 188 -9.94 6.64 -11.58
CA TYR A 188 -11.17 7.41 -11.80
C TYR A 188 -10.84 8.88 -12.07
#